data_6cc93430e0fada2525e40bb099bc869b
#
_entry.id   6cc93430e0fada2525e40bb099bc869b
#
_cell.length_a   1.000
_cell.length_b   1.000
_cell.length_c   1.000
_cell.angle_alpha   90.00
_cell.angle_beta   90.00
_cell.angle_gamma   90.00
#
_symmetry.space_group_name_H-M   'P 1'
#
loop_
_entity.id
_entity.type
_entity.pdbx_description
1 polymer ?
#
loop_
_entity_poly.entity_id
_entity_poly.type
_entity_poly.pdbx_seq_one_letter_code
_entity_poly.pdbx_strand_id
1 'polypeptide(L)'
;MRYVLGETLQEYQEEIMEKDRPSVFLATSQTARDCLEQAGMQYEGEINLKDVGFCKMETQQECLAGSLCIPKLLDILGERYKILFFINRHHIVIVDDDEFSYRLIRRIKRKKTRQGESKEKFIYNFMLEFISRDLELLGHYEKRIMDLEEGVMDGKIQGFQNAIMPIRRELLTLRSYYDEIMDMGK
;
A
#
# COMPACT_ATOMS: atom_id res chain seq x y z
N MET A 1 -9.69 1.56 14.13
CA MET A 1 -10.89 1.61 13.24
C MET A 1 -11.17 0.24 12.67
N ARG A 2 -12.42 -0.20 12.59
CA ARG A 2 -12.80 -1.53 12.07
C ARG A 2 -13.85 -1.38 10.97
N TYR A 3 -13.64 -2.06 9.85
CA TYR A 3 -14.56 -2.12 8.73
C TYR A 3 -15.02 -3.56 8.51
N VAL A 4 -16.31 -3.77 8.38
CA VAL A 4 -16.91 -5.08 8.11
C VAL A 4 -16.97 -5.30 6.60
N LEU A 5 -16.56 -6.50 6.18
CA LEU A 5 -16.65 -6.95 4.80
C LEU A 5 -18.06 -7.49 4.54
N GLY A 6 -18.74 -6.92 3.55
CA GLY A 6 -20.08 -7.30 3.12
C GLY A 6 -20.31 -6.86 1.68
N GLU A 7 -21.56 -6.76 1.23
CA GLU A 7 -21.88 -6.22 -0.10
C GLU A 7 -21.20 -4.87 -0.35
N THR A 8 -21.08 -4.08 0.71
CA THR A 8 -20.29 -2.84 0.76
C THR A 8 -19.44 -2.83 2.00
N LEU A 9 -18.30 -2.14 1.93
CA LEU A 9 -17.41 -1.95 3.07
C LEU A 9 -18.05 -0.95 4.05
N GLN A 10 -18.38 -1.39 5.26
CA GLN A 10 -19.06 -0.59 6.28
C GLN A 10 -18.21 -0.47 7.55
N GLU A 11 -18.30 0.66 8.24
CA GLU A 11 -17.70 0.79 9.57
C GLU A 11 -18.44 -0.12 10.57
N TYR A 12 -17.66 -0.78 11.43
CA TYR A 12 -18.22 -1.66 12.44
C TYR A 12 -19.04 -0.88 13.47
N GLN A 13 -20.24 -1.34 13.73
CA GLN A 13 -21.16 -0.81 14.74
C GLN A 13 -21.51 -1.92 15.72
N GLU A 14 -21.04 -1.81 16.96
CA GLU A 14 -21.17 -2.84 18.00
C GLU A 14 -22.62 -3.19 18.31
N GLU A 15 -23.51 -2.22 18.20
CA GLU A 15 -24.94 -2.37 18.52
C GLU A 15 -25.74 -3.19 17.47
N ILE A 16 -25.21 -3.29 16.23
CA ILE A 16 -25.98 -3.81 15.08
C ILE A 16 -25.28 -5.00 14.42
N MET A 17 -23.98 -5.17 14.62
CA MET A 17 -23.17 -6.14 13.88
C MET A 17 -22.58 -7.22 14.78
N GLU A 18 -22.58 -8.47 14.29
CA GLU A 18 -21.93 -9.59 14.95
C GLU A 18 -20.42 -9.41 15.02
N LYS A 19 -19.82 -9.78 16.17
CA LYS A 19 -18.37 -9.62 16.40
C LYS A 19 -17.50 -10.45 15.45
N ASP A 20 -17.99 -11.59 14.99
CA ASP A 20 -17.20 -12.56 14.22
C ASP A 20 -17.25 -12.34 12.70
N ARG A 21 -17.90 -11.27 12.23
CA ARG A 21 -17.93 -10.97 10.80
C ARG A 21 -16.54 -10.65 10.25
N PRO A 22 -16.21 -11.17 9.05
CA PRO A 22 -14.97 -10.83 8.38
C PRO A 22 -14.74 -9.32 8.34
N SER A 23 -13.58 -8.87 8.78
CA SER A 23 -13.34 -7.44 8.99
C SER A 23 -11.92 -7.03 8.61
N VAL A 24 -11.78 -5.75 8.29
CA VAL A 24 -10.51 -5.07 8.14
C VAL A 24 -10.33 -4.11 9.30
N PHE A 25 -9.28 -4.32 10.08
CA PHE A 25 -8.88 -3.43 11.17
C PHE A 25 -7.81 -2.48 10.66
N LEU A 26 -8.03 -1.19 10.83
CA LEU A 26 -7.04 -0.16 10.57
C LEU A 26 -6.52 0.35 11.90
N ALA A 27 -5.26 0.10 12.17
CA ALA A 27 -4.55 0.41 13.40
C ALA A 27 -3.41 1.40 13.16
N THR A 28 -2.99 2.06 14.22
CA THR A 28 -1.69 2.73 14.30
C THR A 28 -0.70 1.80 15.01
N SER A 29 0.60 2.13 15.00
CA SER A 29 1.61 1.38 15.74
C SER A 29 1.25 1.23 17.24
N GLN A 30 0.56 2.21 17.83
CA GLN A 30 0.13 2.19 19.23
C GLN A 30 -1.05 1.25 19.50
N THR A 31 -1.96 1.09 18.54
CA THR A 31 -3.19 0.27 18.68
C THR A 31 -3.10 -1.08 18.00
N ALA A 32 -1.96 -1.39 17.38
CA ALA A 32 -1.78 -2.58 16.57
C ALA A 32 -1.94 -3.87 17.39
N ARG A 33 -1.39 -3.95 18.59
CA ARG A 33 -1.50 -5.13 19.46
C ARG A 33 -2.95 -5.44 19.82
N ASP A 34 -3.70 -4.42 20.23
CA ASP A 34 -5.12 -4.58 20.58
C ASP A 34 -5.94 -5.02 19.36
N CYS A 35 -5.64 -4.50 18.17
CA CYS A 35 -6.33 -4.90 16.94
C CYS A 35 -5.98 -6.33 16.52
N LEU A 36 -4.74 -6.78 16.69
CA LEU A 36 -4.34 -8.17 16.43
C LEU A 36 -5.05 -9.13 17.37
N GLU A 37 -5.12 -8.81 18.67
CA GLU A 37 -5.85 -9.62 19.66
C GLU A 37 -7.33 -9.72 19.31
N GLN A 38 -7.99 -8.59 18.98
CA GLN A 38 -9.38 -8.57 18.55
C GLN A 38 -9.62 -9.37 17.24
N ALA A 39 -8.63 -9.43 16.37
CA ALA A 39 -8.68 -10.22 15.14
C ALA A 39 -8.30 -11.69 15.35
N GLY A 40 -7.94 -12.11 16.58
CA GLY A 40 -7.51 -13.46 16.90
C GLY A 40 -6.17 -13.83 16.24
N MET A 41 -5.25 -12.88 16.16
CA MET A 41 -3.92 -13.08 15.58
C MET A 41 -2.85 -12.94 16.64
N GLN A 42 -1.99 -13.96 16.78
CA GLN A 42 -0.79 -13.88 17.60
C GLN A 42 0.41 -13.56 16.72
N TYR A 43 1.10 -12.50 17.08
CA TYR A 43 2.33 -12.08 16.42
C TYR A 43 3.37 -11.69 17.48
N GLU A 44 4.46 -12.46 17.55
CA GLU A 44 5.52 -12.27 18.54
C GLU A 44 6.56 -11.21 18.12
N GLY A 45 6.58 -10.85 16.85
CA GLY A 45 7.51 -9.85 16.31
C GLY A 45 7.28 -8.45 16.85
N GLU A 46 8.27 -7.59 16.71
CA GLU A 46 8.15 -6.17 17.02
C GLU A 46 7.31 -5.45 15.98
N ILE A 47 6.37 -4.58 16.43
CA ILE A 47 5.58 -3.73 15.57
C ILE A 47 6.23 -2.35 15.54
N ASN A 48 7.15 -2.16 14.61
CA ASN A 48 7.86 -0.91 14.44
C ASN A 48 7.88 -0.51 12.94
N LEU A 49 7.06 0.46 12.57
CA LEU A 49 6.99 0.94 11.19
C LEU A 49 8.30 1.60 10.73
N LYS A 50 9.12 2.12 11.64
CA LYS A 50 10.41 2.74 11.27
C LYS A 50 11.37 1.73 10.66
N ASP A 51 11.30 0.47 11.10
CA ASP A 51 12.17 -0.61 10.62
C ASP A 51 11.71 -1.23 9.30
N VAL A 52 10.55 -0.84 8.79
CA VAL A 52 10.07 -1.26 7.48
C VAL A 52 10.92 -0.61 6.40
N GLY A 53 11.72 -1.42 5.69
CA GLY A 53 12.64 -0.96 4.65
C GLY A 53 12.27 -1.44 3.24
N PHE A 54 11.46 -2.49 3.11
CA PHE A 54 11.08 -3.09 1.83
C PHE A 54 9.73 -3.82 1.95
N CYS A 55 9.19 -4.22 0.79
CA CYS A 55 7.96 -5.00 0.73
C CYS A 55 8.29 -6.48 0.90
N LYS A 56 7.63 -7.15 1.85
CA LYS A 56 7.77 -8.59 2.09
C LYS A 56 6.49 -9.20 2.64
N MET A 57 6.39 -10.53 2.51
CA MET A 57 5.32 -11.32 3.11
C MET A 57 5.90 -12.62 3.66
N GLU A 58 5.49 -13.00 4.86
CA GLU A 58 5.96 -14.19 5.57
C GLU A 58 4.77 -14.94 6.17
N THR A 59 4.81 -16.25 6.10
CA THR A 59 3.83 -17.11 6.77
C THR A 59 4.20 -17.25 8.24
N GLN A 60 3.29 -16.89 9.12
CA GLN A 60 3.36 -17.13 10.56
C GLN A 60 2.41 -18.26 10.95
N GLN A 61 2.43 -18.70 12.21
CA GLN A 61 1.62 -19.84 12.64
C GLN A 61 0.10 -19.63 12.44
N GLU A 62 -0.40 -18.42 12.70
CA GLU A 62 -1.84 -18.12 12.67
C GLU A 62 -2.23 -17.08 11.60
N CYS A 63 -1.26 -16.44 10.96
CA CYS A 63 -1.51 -15.41 9.97
C CYS A 63 -0.40 -15.29 8.93
N LEU A 64 -0.68 -14.64 7.82
CA LEU A 64 0.32 -14.04 6.96
C LEU A 64 0.67 -12.68 7.52
N ALA A 65 1.94 -12.41 7.73
CA ALA A 65 2.44 -11.10 8.13
C ALA A 65 3.29 -10.51 7.01
N GLY A 66 3.16 -9.23 6.75
CA GLY A 66 3.95 -8.58 5.72
C GLY A 66 4.10 -7.09 5.92
N SER A 67 4.94 -6.52 5.09
CA SER A 67 5.20 -5.08 5.06
C SER A 67 5.10 -4.53 3.65
N LEU A 68 4.68 -3.27 3.56
CA LEU A 68 4.70 -2.47 2.33
C LEU A 68 5.53 -1.21 2.60
N CYS A 69 6.46 -0.93 1.71
CA CYS A 69 7.31 0.25 1.75
C CYS A 69 7.14 1.02 0.43
N ILE A 70 6.11 1.87 0.36
CA ILE A 70 5.57 2.45 -0.87
C ILE A 70 6.20 3.82 -1.11
N PRO A 71 6.88 4.06 -2.26
CA PRO A 71 7.38 5.39 -2.61
C PRO A 71 6.26 6.44 -2.68
N LYS A 72 6.53 7.64 -2.20
CA LYS A 72 5.60 8.78 -2.36
C LYS A 72 5.73 9.33 -3.77
N LEU A 73 4.61 9.42 -4.51
CA LEU A 73 4.61 9.79 -5.94
C LEU A 73 5.21 11.18 -6.22
N LEU A 74 5.15 12.10 -5.26
CA LEU A 74 5.71 13.45 -5.40
C LEU A 74 7.17 13.54 -4.97
N ASP A 75 7.71 12.52 -4.32
CA ASP A 75 9.09 12.45 -3.83
C ASP A 75 9.56 11.00 -3.77
N ILE A 76 9.87 10.44 -4.95
CA ILE A 76 10.21 9.02 -5.12
C ILE A 76 11.47 8.61 -4.35
N LEU A 77 12.42 9.52 -4.21
CA LEU A 77 13.70 9.27 -3.53
C LEU A 77 13.66 9.60 -2.03
N GLY A 78 12.59 10.23 -1.57
CA GLY A 78 12.41 10.64 -0.18
C GLY A 78 11.78 9.56 0.70
N GLU A 79 11.06 10.03 1.70
CA GLU A 79 10.35 9.15 2.63
C GLU A 79 9.27 8.32 1.95
N ARG A 80 9.06 7.10 2.46
CA ARG A 80 8.07 6.16 1.95
C ARG A 80 6.90 6.00 2.92
N TYR A 81 5.74 5.62 2.41
CA TYR A 81 4.67 5.09 3.26
C TYR A 81 5.06 3.69 3.73
N LYS A 82 5.00 3.48 5.04
CA LYS A 82 5.38 2.23 5.68
C LYS A 82 4.15 1.61 6.33
N ILE A 83 3.84 0.40 5.94
CA ILE A 83 2.64 -0.31 6.38
C ILE A 83 3.05 -1.71 6.81
N LEU A 84 2.51 -2.18 7.92
CA LEU A 84 2.49 -3.60 8.25
C LEU A 84 1.07 -4.12 8.03
N PHE A 85 0.96 -5.35 7.57
CA PHE A 85 -0.33 -6.01 7.41
C PHE A 85 -0.26 -7.44 7.92
N PHE A 86 -1.40 -7.89 8.44
CA PHE A 86 -1.58 -9.24 8.96
C PHE A 86 -2.91 -9.78 8.44
N ILE A 87 -2.90 -11.02 7.96
CA ILE A 87 -4.07 -11.63 7.34
C ILE A 87 -4.24 -13.03 7.91
N ASN A 88 -5.38 -13.31 8.52
CA ASN A 88 -5.77 -14.66 8.88
C ASN A 88 -6.99 -15.12 8.07
N ARG A 89 -7.61 -16.23 8.48
CA ARG A 89 -8.77 -16.79 7.78
C ARG A 89 -9.95 -15.83 7.68
N HIS A 90 -10.15 -14.95 8.67
CA HIS A 90 -11.36 -14.12 8.78
C HIS A 90 -11.08 -12.62 8.66
N HIS A 91 -9.93 -12.17 9.09
CA HIS A 91 -9.65 -10.75 9.28
C HIS A 91 -8.37 -10.30 8.59
N ILE A 92 -8.30 -9.01 8.34
CA ILE A 92 -7.12 -8.27 7.90
C ILE A 92 -6.85 -7.19 8.93
N VAL A 93 -5.60 -7.06 9.38
CA VAL A 93 -5.13 -5.93 10.21
C VAL A 93 -4.11 -5.15 9.39
N ILE A 94 -4.32 -3.86 9.25
CA ILE A 94 -3.39 -2.93 8.57
C ILE A 94 -2.90 -1.94 9.61
N VAL A 95 -1.59 -1.82 9.76
CA VAL A 95 -0.94 -0.87 10.68
C VAL A 95 -0.29 0.23 9.85
N ASP A 96 -0.74 1.46 10.05
CA ASP A 96 -0.35 2.62 9.26
C ASP A 96 -0.45 3.89 10.12
N ASP A 97 0.67 4.59 10.30
CA ASP A 97 0.74 5.85 11.05
C ASP A 97 0.57 7.10 10.16
N ASP A 98 0.61 6.93 8.82
CA ASP A 98 0.57 8.03 7.84
C ASP A 98 -0.82 8.27 7.23
N GLU A 99 -1.85 7.58 7.70
CA GLU A 99 -3.21 7.62 7.14
C GLU A 99 -3.31 7.25 5.63
N PHE A 100 -2.28 6.67 5.05
CA PHE A 100 -2.27 6.29 3.65
C PHE A 100 -3.32 5.22 3.36
N SER A 101 -3.35 4.17 4.18
CA SER A 101 -4.34 3.08 4.07
C SER A 101 -5.76 3.58 4.30
N TYR A 102 -5.97 4.52 5.22
CA TYR A 102 -7.28 5.15 5.44
C TYR A 102 -7.78 5.87 4.19
N ARG A 103 -6.89 6.62 3.50
CA ARG A 103 -7.24 7.29 2.24
C ARG A 103 -7.61 6.30 1.13
N LEU A 104 -6.92 5.16 1.05
CA LEU A 104 -7.26 4.09 0.09
C LEU A 104 -8.62 3.46 0.41
N ILE A 105 -8.87 3.10 1.65
CA ILE A 105 -10.14 2.52 2.10
C ILE A 105 -11.31 3.49 1.81
N ARG A 106 -11.13 4.79 2.05
CA ARG A 106 -12.15 5.79 1.69
C ARG A 106 -12.46 5.81 0.20
N ARG A 107 -11.47 5.65 -0.66
CA ARG A 107 -11.70 5.58 -2.12
C ARG A 107 -12.45 4.31 -2.49
N ILE A 108 -12.07 3.16 -1.93
CA ILE A 108 -12.78 1.89 -2.13
C ILE A 108 -14.24 2.04 -1.74
N LYS A 109 -14.54 2.64 -0.58
CA LYS A 109 -15.91 2.91 -0.13
C LYS A 109 -16.71 3.78 -1.10
N ARG A 110 -16.08 4.79 -1.70
CA ARG A 110 -16.74 5.73 -2.64
C ARG A 110 -17.09 5.10 -3.98
N LYS A 111 -16.40 4.07 -4.41
CA LYS A 111 -16.60 3.42 -5.72
C LYS A 111 -17.92 2.68 -5.85
N LYS A 112 -18.83 2.70 -4.88
CA LYS A 112 -20.19 2.09 -4.89
C LYS A 112 -20.30 0.72 -5.59
N THR A 113 -19.19 0.11 -5.95
CA THR A 113 -19.13 -1.22 -6.53
C THR A 113 -19.41 -2.23 -5.43
N ARG A 114 -20.25 -3.21 -5.69
CA ARG A 114 -20.43 -4.33 -4.79
C ARG A 114 -19.06 -4.97 -4.55
N GLN A 115 -18.54 -4.77 -3.34
CA GLN A 115 -17.20 -5.25 -3.00
C GLN A 115 -17.16 -6.78 -2.86
N GLY A 116 -18.34 -7.41 -2.68
CA GLY A 116 -18.44 -8.81 -2.30
C GLY A 116 -17.94 -9.04 -0.87
N GLU A 117 -18.21 -10.22 -0.35
CA GLU A 117 -17.98 -10.56 1.06
C GLU A 117 -16.58 -11.15 1.32
N SER A 118 -15.65 -11.11 0.36
CA SER A 118 -14.37 -11.79 0.51
C SER A 118 -13.20 -10.85 0.81
N LYS A 119 -12.29 -11.32 1.64
CA LYS A 119 -11.02 -10.64 1.94
C LYS A 119 -10.16 -10.47 0.70
N GLU A 120 -10.16 -11.47 -0.17
CA GLU A 120 -9.39 -11.50 -1.41
C GLU A 120 -9.83 -10.36 -2.32
N LYS A 121 -11.12 -10.09 -2.41
CA LYS A 121 -11.65 -8.97 -3.18
C LYS A 121 -11.27 -7.62 -2.56
N PHE A 122 -11.28 -7.52 -1.23
CA PHE A 122 -10.79 -6.32 -0.55
C PHE A 122 -9.31 -6.09 -0.84
N ILE A 123 -8.48 -7.13 -0.70
CA ILE A 123 -7.03 -7.06 -0.98
C ILE A 123 -6.80 -6.63 -2.43
N TYR A 124 -7.50 -7.25 -3.38
CA TYR A 124 -7.42 -6.87 -4.79
C TYR A 124 -7.76 -5.39 -5.02
N ASN A 125 -8.86 -4.90 -4.45
CA ASN A 125 -9.27 -3.50 -4.58
C ASN A 125 -8.27 -2.55 -3.91
N PHE A 126 -7.73 -2.96 -2.75
CA PHE A 126 -6.71 -2.19 -2.04
C PHE A 126 -5.43 -2.06 -2.87
N MET A 127 -4.97 -3.17 -3.45
CA MET A 127 -3.81 -3.20 -4.36
C MET A 127 -4.06 -2.32 -5.60
N LEU A 128 -5.23 -2.42 -6.23
CA LEU A 128 -5.57 -1.59 -7.38
C LEU A 128 -5.52 -0.10 -7.06
N GLU A 129 -5.95 0.31 -5.86
CA GLU A 129 -5.96 1.72 -5.49
C GLU A 129 -4.57 2.35 -5.42
N PHE A 130 -3.55 1.61 -5.02
CA PHE A 130 -2.20 2.18 -5.03
C PHE A 130 -1.45 1.97 -6.34
N ILE A 131 -1.71 0.87 -7.10
CA ILE A 131 -1.10 0.65 -8.42
C ILE A 131 -1.69 1.59 -9.48
N SER A 132 -2.98 1.94 -9.41
CA SER A 132 -3.62 2.78 -10.42
C SER A 132 -2.97 4.17 -10.56
N ARG A 133 -2.41 4.70 -9.47
CA ARG A 133 -1.69 5.98 -9.48
C ARG A 133 -0.30 5.89 -10.10
N ASP A 134 0.28 4.70 -10.06
CA ASP A 134 1.62 4.46 -10.59
C ASP A 134 1.63 4.53 -12.12
N LEU A 135 0.52 4.17 -12.78
CA LEU A 135 0.37 4.33 -14.23
C LEU A 135 0.37 5.81 -14.67
N GLU A 136 -0.29 6.68 -13.89
CA GLU A 136 -0.23 8.13 -14.14
C GLU A 136 1.20 8.66 -13.96
N LEU A 137 1.90 8.17 -12.94
CA LEU A 137 3.30 8.53 -12.69
C LEU A 137 4.21 8.13 -13.86
N LEU A 138 4.06 6.94 -14.40
CA LEU A 138 4.84 6.48 -15.56
C LEU A 138 4.60 7.37 -16.78
N GLY A 139 3.37 7.79 -17.04
CA GLY A 139 3.06 8.77 -18.09
C GLY A 139 3.76 10.13 -17.91
N HIS A 140 3.94 10.57 -16.65
CA HIS A 140 4.73 11.77 -16.36
C HIS A 140 6.22 11.58 -16.67
N TYR A 141 6.78 10.39 -16.43
CA TYR A 141 8.17 10.10 -16.80
C TYR A 141 8.39 10.08 -18.31
N GLU A 142 7.48 9.47 -19.07
CA GLU A 142 7.52 9.52 -20.54
C GLU A 142 7.60 10.96 -21.03
N LYS A 143 6.71 11.82 -20.55
CA LYS A 143 6.71 13.23 -20.91
C LYS A 143 8.01 13.94 -20.54
N ARG A 144 8.52 13.74 -19.31
CA ARG A 144 9.79 14.33 -18.86
C ARG A 144 10.97 13.92 -19.75
N ILE A 145 11.00 12.67 -20.21
CA ILE A 145 12.03 12.16 -21.12
C ILE A 145 11.90 12.82 -22.48
N MET A 146 10.70 12.90 -23.05
CA MET A 146 10.44 13.56 -24.32
C MET A 146 10.85 15.04 -24.29
N ASP A 147 10.45 15.77 -23.25
CA ASP A 147 10.83 17.20 -23.06
C ASP A 147 12.36 17.37 -23.00
N LEU A 148 13.09 16.41 -22.39
CA LEU A 148 14.56 16.41 -22.36
C LEU A 148 15.16 16.17 -23.76
N GLU A 149 14.63 15.20 -24.50
CA GLU A 149 15.09 14.89 -25.86
C GLU A 149 14.90 16.09 -26.79
N GLU A 150 13.71 16.71 -26.77
CA GLU A 150 13.44 17.93 -27.54
C GLU A 150 14.38 19.09 -27.13
N GLY A 151 14.59 19.28 -25.82
CA GLY A 151 15.49 20.34 -25.32
C GLY A 151 16.93 20.16 -25.76
N VAL A 152 17.39 18.90 -25.90
CA VAL A 152 18.74 18.59 -26.43
C VAL A 152 18.81 18.85 -27.93
N MET A 153 17.80 18.41 -28.69
CA MET A 153 17.72 18.62 -30.14
C MET A 153 17.67 20.11 -30.50
N ASP A 154 16.97 20.91 -29.71
CA ASP A 154 16.88 22.36 -29.86
C ASP A 154 18.15 23.12 -29.38
N GLY A 155 19.13 22.41 -28.83
CA GLY A 155 20.35 23.01 -28.25
C GLY A 155 20.11 23.81 -26.96
N LYS A 156 18.92 23.70 -26.36
CA LYS A 156 18.58 24.40 -25.09
C LYS A 156 19.17 23.74 -23.87
N ILE A 157 19.38 22.43 -23.92
CA ILE A 157 19.93 21.63 -22.82
C ILE A 157 21.36 21.19 -23.18
N GLN A 158 22.32 21.66 -22.40
CA GLN A 158 23.68 21.18 -22.47
C GLN A 158 23.90 20.13 -21.36
N GLY A 159 24.50 19.00 -21.72
CA GLY A 159 24.81 17.94 -20.76
C GLY A 159 23.60 17.03 -20.47
N PHE A 160 23.06 16.42 -21.49
CA PHE A 160 21.94 15.44 -21.39
C PHE A 160 22.13 14.40 -20.27
N GLN A 161 23.36 13.90 -20.08
CA GLN A 161 23.66 12.92 -19.03
C GLN A 161 23.32 13.44 -17.63
N ASN A 162 23.61 14.70 -17.34
CA ASN A 162 23.31 15.28 -16.03
C ASN A 162 21.80 15.52 -15.85
N ALA A 163 21.10 15.87 -16.93
CA ALA A 163 19.65 16.10 -16.90
C ALA A 163 18.83 14.80 -16.75
N ILE A 164 19.30 13.68 -17.32
CA ILE A 164 18.59 12.38 -17.24
C ILE A 164 18.89 11.61 -15.95
N MET A 165 19.99 11.90 -15.25
CA MET A 165 20.40 11.17 -14.04
C MET A 165 19.34 11.16 -12.92
N PRO A 166 18.65 12.26 -12.59
CA PRO A 166 17.57 12.25 -11.59
C PRO A 166 16.44 11.31 -11.99
N ILE A 167 15.98 11.38 -13.23
CA ILE A 167 14.91 10.51 -13.77
C ILE A 167 15.33 9.05 -13.66
N ARG A 168 16.56 8.73 -14.04
CA ARG A 168 17.09 7.36 -13.96
C ARG A 168 17.09 6.83 -12.52
N ARG A 169 17.47 7.65 -11.53
CA ARG A 169 17.49 7.26 -10.12
C ARG A 169 16.06 6.96 -9.63
N GLU A 170 15.11 7.84 -9.95
CA GLU A 170 13.70 7.65 -9.59
C GLU A 170 13.13 6.37 -10.22
N LEU A 171 13.37 6.11 -11.51
CA LEU A 171 12.93 4.91 -12.21
C LEU A 171 13.57 3.62 -11.66
N LEU A 172 14.84 3.64 -11.28
CA LEU A 172 15.50 2.50 -10.64
C LEU A 172 14.88 2.20 -9.26
N THR A 173 14.53 3.22 -8.50
CA THR A 173 13.84 3.07 -7.21
C THR A 173 12.45 2.46 -7.40
N LEU A 174 11.69 2.93 -8.39
CA LEU A 174 10.38 2.34 -8.73
C LEU A 174 10.51 0.90 -9.20
N ARG A 175 11.49 0.60 -10.04
CA ARG A 175 11.74 -0.77 -10.49
C ARG A 175 12.00 -1.71 -9.31
N SER A 176 12.90 -1.32 -8.39
CA SER A 176 13.19 -2.12 -7.19
C SER A 176 11.92 -2.35 -6.36
N TYR A 177 11.10 -1.33 -6.20
CA TYR A 177 9.82 -1.43 -5.50
C TYR A 177 8.85 -2.41 -6.17
N TYR A 178 8.71 -2.38 -7.50
CA TYR A 178 7.84 -3.31 -8.22
C TYR A 178 8.38 -4.74 -8.18
N ASP A 179 9.70 -4.93 -8.27
CA ASP A 179 10.32 -6.24 -8.11
C ASP A 179 10.01 -6.83 -6.72
N GLU A 180 10.08 -6.04 -5.65
CA GLU A 180 9.69 -6.43 -4.29
C GLU A 180 8.20 -6.85 -4.21
N ILE A 181 7.29 -6.07 -4.80
CA ILE A 181 5.85 -6.40 -4.84
C ILE A 181 5.59 -7.70 -5.59
N MET A 182 6.27 -7.92 -6.71
CA MET A 182 6.15 -9.16 -7.48
C MET A 182 6.67 -10.38 -6.71
N ASP A 183 7.73 -10.21 -5.94
CA ASP A 183 8.32 -11.29 -5.13
C ASP A 183 7.44 -11.68 -3.94
N MET A 184 6.63 -10.76 -3.42
CA MET A 184 5.63 -11.07 -2.37
C MET A 184 4.56 -12.08 -2.82
N GLY A 185 4.34 -12.23 -4.11
CA GLY A 185 3.34 -13.15 -4.68
C GLY A 185 3.87 -14.56 -4.99
N LYS A 186 5.16 -14.82 -4.74
CA LYS A 186 5.81 -16.13 -4.98
C LYS A 186 5.88 -16.93 -3.70
#